data_ed4fb3c8075d4ab1720f7e041e7dc353
#
_entry.id   ed4fb3c8075d4ab1720f7e041e7dc353
#
_cell.length_a   1.000
_cell.length_b   1.000
_cell.length_c   1.000
_cell.angle_alpha   90.00
_cell.angle_beta   90.00
_cell.angle_gamma   90.00
#
_symmetry.space_group_name_H-M   'P 1'
#
loop_
_entity.id
_entity.type
_entity.pdbx_description
1 polymer ?
#
loop_
_entity_poly.entity_id
_entity_poly.type
_entity_poly.pdbx_seq_one_letter_code
_entity_poly.pdbx_strand_id
1 'polypeptide(L)'
;MRTPTGDLSDGPAEELGRDQPVFGPEIGEFEHSERRAAQADGEGEMKTGTTTVGIKTADGVVMATDMRASLGGMVSSKDVQKVEEVHPRGALTIAGSVSAAQNLISTLKAETSLYETRRGKDMSMEALSTLTGNLLRSGAFYIVQPILGGVDDEGAHIYSIDAL
;
A
#
# COMPACT_ATOMS: atom_id res chain seq x y z
N MET A 1 -1.60 5.88 74.24
CA MET A 1 -1.32 6.67 73.01
C MET A 1 -1.70 5.80 71.82
N ARG A 2 -2.84 6.02 71.23
CA ARG A 2 -3.33 5.28 70.06
C ARG A 2 -3.08 6.15 68.82
N THR A 3 -2.32 5.64 67.88
CA THR A 3 -2.19 6.21 66.55
C THR A 3 -3.41 5.79 65.69
N PRO A 4 -4.08 6.70 64.97
CA PRO A 4 -5.14 6.31 64.04
C PRO A 4 -4.49 5.84 62.71
N THR A 5 -4.77 4.61 62.37
CA THR A 5 -4.59 4.08 61.00
C THR A 5 -5.64 4.72 60.10
N GLY A 6 -5.20 5.65 59.27
CA GLY A 6 -6.04 6.17 58.17
C GLY A 6 -6.24 5.11 57.09
N ASP A 7 -7.49 4.78 56.86
CA ASP A 7 -7.95 3.97 55.76
C ASP A 7 -7.76 4.79 54.45
N LEU A 8 -6.95 4.27 53.53
CA LEU A 8 -6.68 4.81 52.20
C LEU A 8 -7.33 3.93 51.13
N SER A 9 -8.55 3.47 51.41
CA SER A 9 -9.38 2.83 50.39
C SER A 9 -10.61 3.68 50.19
N ASP A 10 -10.68 4.42 49.12
CA ASP A 10 -11.84 4.90 48.35
C ASP A 10 -11.56 6.25 47.69
N GLY A 11 -10.60 6.23 46.76
CA GLY A 11 -10.61 7.18 45.64
C GLY A 11 -11.17 6.46 44.42
N PRO A 12 -12.12 7.08 43.67
CA PRO A 12 -12.59 6.47 42.44
C PRO A 12 -11.38 6.37 41.49
N ALA A 13 -11.12 5.16 41.06
CA ALA A 13 -10.21 4.92 39.95
C ALA A 13 -10.77 5.70 38.76
N GLU A 14 -10.13 6.80 38.36
CA GLU A 14 -10.38 7.40 37.07
C GLU A 14 -10.17 6.29 36.03
N GLU A 15 -11.26 5.91 35.40
CA GLU A 15 -11.26 5.16 34.15
C GLU A 15 -10.47 5.98 33.13
N LEU A 16 -9.16 5.73 33.07
CA LEU A 16 -8.35 6.10 31.93
C LEU A 16 -8.94 5.33 30.74
N GLY A 17 -9.72 6.06 29.94
CA GLY A 17 -10.37 5.56 28.74
C GLY A 17 -9.38 4.81 27.85
N ARG A 18 -9.54 3.49 27.85
CA ARG A 18 -8.72 2.55 27.08
C ARG A 18 -9.17 2.39 25.64
N ASP A 19 -10.09 3.20 25.16
CA ASP A 19 -10.70 3.02 23.84
C ASP A 19 -10.65 4.29 22.99
N GLN A 20 -9.50 4.94 22.96
CA GLN A 20 -9.20 5.85 21.86
C GLN A 20 -8.20 5.16 20.95
N PRO A 21 -8.57 4.79 19.71
CA PRO A 21 -7.61 4.31 18.75
C PRO A 21 -6.59 5.42 18.48
N VAL A 22 -5.31 5.09 18.65
CA VAL A 22 -4.17 6.00 18.45
C VAL A 22 -3.97 6.34 16.96
N PHE A 23 -4.80 5.81 16.10
CA PHE A 23 -4.79 6.03 14.65
C PHE A 23 -6.05 6.78 14.25
N GLY A 24 -5.85 7.84 13.47
CA GLY A 24 -6.89 8.75 13.00
C GLY A 24 -8.11 8.09 12.34
N PRO A 25 -8.97 8.84 11.65
CA PRO A 25 -10.32 8.39 11.29
C PRO A 25 -10.31 7.00 10.72
N GLU A 26 -11.21 6.17 11.22
CA GLU A 26 -11.26 4.74 10.98
C GLU A 26 -11.12 4.41 9.49
N ILE A 27 -10.18 3.52 9.19
CA ILE A 27 -9.93 3.02 7.82
C ILE A 27 -11.24 2.63 7.11
N GLY A 28 -12.26 2.21 7.87
CA GLY A 28 -13.58 1.89 7.36
C GLY A 28 -14.37 3.04 6.72
N GLU A 29 -14.21 4.29 7.18
CA GLU A 29 -14.88 5.44 6.56
C GLU A 29 -14.27 5.81 5.21
N PHE A 30 -12.95 5.65 5.05
CA PHE A 30 -12.27 5.85 3.77
C PHE A 30 -12.67 4.78 2.74
N GLU A 31 -12.73 3.51 3.13
CA GLU A 31 -13.20 2.44 2.26
C GLU A 31 -14.64 2.65 1.78
N HIS A 32 -15.52 3.15 2.65
CA HIS A 32 -16.91 3.42 2.28
C HIS A 32 -17.06 4.60 1.33
N SER A 33 -16.24 5.63 1.43
CA SER A 33 -16.28 6.78 0.52
C SER A 33 -15.76 6.42 -0.87
N GLU A 34 -14.70 5.63 -0.96
CA GLU A 34 -14.15 5.17 -2.25
C GLU A 34 -15.06 4.15 -2.93
N ARG A 35 -15.67 3.23 -2.18
CA ARG A 35 -16.69 2.30 -2.71
C ARG A 35 -17.93 3.02 -3.23
N ARG A 36 -18.36 4.11 -2.57
CA ARG A 36 -19.48 4.94 -3.05
C ARG A 36 -19.13 5.70 -4.31
N ALA A 37 -17.91 6.21 -4.44
CA ALA A 37 -17.45 6.87 -5.65
C ALA A 37 -17.36 5.88 -6.82
N ALA A 38 -16.86 4.67 -6.60
CA ALA A 38 -16.80 3.62 -7.62
C ALA A 38 -18.19 3.10 -8.02
N GLN A 39 -19.16 3.08 -7.11
CA GLN A 39 -20.55 2.68 -7.39
C GLN A 39 -21.40 3.77 -8.04
N ALA A 40 -21.03 5.04 -7.88
CA ALA A 40 -21.76 6.16 -8.49
C ALA A 40 -21.59 6.27 -10.01
N ASP A 41 -20.52 5.69 -10.57
CA ASP A 41 -20.24 5.70 -12.01
C ASP A 41 -20.87 4.54 -12.81
N GLY A 42 -21.71 3.72 -12.20
CA GLY A 42 -22.74 2.87 -12.85
C GLY A 42 -22.27 1.74 -13.76
N GLU A 43 -20.99 1.54 -13.95
CA GLU A 43 -20.43 0.40 -14.69
C GLU A 43 -19.11 0.02 -14.01
N GLY A 44 -18.97 -1.24 -13.58
CA GLY A 44 -17.84 -1.75 -12.80
C GLY A 44 -16.46 -1.71 -13.50
N GLU A 45 -16.23 -0.73 -14.34
CA GLU A 45 -14.98 -0.47 -15.02
C GLU A 45 -14.24 0.65 -14.30
N MET A 46 -13.15 0.30 -13.64
CA MET A 46 -12.25 1.27 -13.03
C MET A 46 -11.60 2.12 -14.12
N LYS A 47 -12.12 3.31 -14.37
CA LYS A 47 -11.48 4.29 -15.26
C LYS A 47 -10.23 4.87 -14.57
N THR A 48 -9.14 4.12 -14.60
CA THR A 48 -7.83 4.61 -14.22
C THR A 48 -7.22 5.31 -15.42
N GLY A 49 -7.19 6.62 -15.44
CA GLY A 49 -6.58 7.38 -16.52
C GLY A 49 -5.03 7.32 -16.53
N THR A 50 -4.44 6.24 -16.06
CA THR A 50 -2.99 6.08 -15.93
C THR A 50 -2.46 5.17 -17.02
N THR A 51 -1.41 5.60 -17.72
CA THR A 51 -0.62 4.78 -18.63
C THR A 51 0.67 4.35 -17.95
N THR A 52 0.91 3.05 -17.87
CA THR A 52 2.15 2.47 -17.34
C THR A 52 2.81 1.59 -18.37
N VAL A 53 4.13 1.61 -18.43
CA VAL A 53 4.95 0.84 -19.38
C VAL A 53 6.10 0.20 -18.62
N GLY A 54 6.34 -1.08 -18.87
CA GLY A 54 7.54 -1.80 -18.45
C GLY A 54 8.21 -2.46 -19.65
N ILE A 55 9.51 -2.27 -19.80
CA ILE A 55 10.31 -2.84 -20.87
C ILE A 55 11.47 -3.63 -20.26
N LYS A 56 11.53 -4.93 -20.59
CA LYS A 56 12.66 -5.78 -20.25
C LYS A 56 13.74 -5.65 -21.32
N THR A 57 14.95 -5.42 -20.89
CA THR A 57 16.15 -5.39 -21.76
C THR A 57 17.12 -6.49 -21.37
N ALA A 58 18.21 -6.64 -22.13
CA ALA A 58 19.26 -7.60 -21.78
C ALA A 58 19.93 -7.26 -20.44
N ASP A 59 20.04 -5.98 -20.11
CA ASP A 59 20.81 -5.49 -18.97
C ASP A 59 19.92 -5.05 -17.78
N GLY A 60 18.59 -5.08 -17.94
CA GLY A 60 17.70 -4.63 -16.86
C GLY A 60 16.26 -4.36 -17.29
N VAL A 61 15.61 -3.51 -16.54
CA VAL A 61 14.20 -3.12 -16.74
C VAL A 61 14.09 -1.61 -16.78
N VAL A 62 13.30 -1.10 -17.74
CA VAL A 62 12.89 0.29 -17.80
C VAL A 62 11.42 0.37 -17.50
N MET A 63 11.03 1.23 -16.57
CA MET A 63 9.63 1.46 -16.21
C MET A 63 9.29 2.94 -16.34
N ALA A 64 8.12 3.23 -16.89
CA ALA A 64 7.65 4.60 -17.09
C ALA A 64 6.14 4.70 -16.87
N THR A 65 5.70 5.90 -16.45
CA THR A 65 4.30 6.23 -16.27
C THR A 65 4.04 7.67 -16.70
N ASP A 66 2.78 8.01 -16.97
CA ASP A 66 2.36 9.40 -16.97
C ASP A 66 2.34 9.94 -15.52
N MET A 67 2.38 11.24 -15.35
CA MET A 67 2.43 11.92 -14.04
C MET A 67 1.12 12.61 -13.65
N ARG A 68 0.04 12.35 -14.37
CA ARG A 68 -1.26 12.99 -14.12
C ARG A 68 -2.10 12.21 -13.11
N ALA A 69 -2.60 12.89 -12.09
CA ALA A 69 -3.67 12.40 -11.23
C ALA A 69 -4.99 13.11 -11.57
N SER A 70 -6.06 12.32 -11.71
CA SER A 70 -7.41 12.81 -11.97
C SER A 70 -8.37 12.29 -10.92
N LEU A 71 -9.33 13.12 -10.54
CA LEU A 71 -10.39 12.76 -9.60
C LEU A 71 -11.72 13.27 -10.16
N GLY A 72 -12.68 12.37 -10.37
CA GLY A 72 -14.03 12.74 -10.86
C GLY A 72 -14.02 13.46 -12.20
N GLY A 73 -13.11 13.11 -13.12
CA GLY A 73 -12.99 13.75 -14.43
C GLY A 73 -12.18 15.05 -14.46
N MET A 74 -11.77 15.57 -13.30
CA MET A 74 -10.91 16.75 -13.20
C MET A 74 -9.46 16.37 -12.91
N VAL A 75 -8.51 17.14 -13.46
CA VAL A 75 -7.09 16.98 -13.13
C VAL A 75 -6.82 17.55 -11.74
N SER A 76 -6.47 16.69 -10.78
CA SER A 76 -6.12 17.10 -9.41
C SER A 76 -4.64 17.48 -9.28
N SER A 77 -3.76 16.80 -10.03
CA SER A 77 -2.33 17.12 -10.09
C SER A 77 -1.72 16.68 -11.42
N LYS A 78 -0.67 17.39 -11.86
CA LYS A 78 0.10 17.06 -13.07
C LYS A 78 1.50 16.54 -12.77
N ASP A 79 1.84 16.42 -11.48
CA ASP A 79 3.19 16.08 -11.02
C ASP A 79 3.09 15.05 -9.88
N VAL A 80 2.59 13.86 -10.23
CA VAL A 80 2.49 12.74 -9.29
C VAL A 80 3.44 11.62 -9.72
N GLN A 81 4.38 11.30 -8.88
CA GLN A 81 5.26 10.15 -9.10
C GLN A 81 4.46 8.86 -8.96
N LYS A 82 4.48 8.04 -10.00
CA LYS A 82 3.75 6.75 -10.07
C LYS A 82 4.66 5.56 -10.36
N VAL A 83 5.96 5.75 -10.32
CA VAL A 83 6.96 4.69 -10.26
C VAL A 83 7.65 4.79 -8.92
N GLU A 84 7.51 3.79 -8.09
CA GLU A 84 8.03 3.77 -6.72
C GLU A 84 8.94 2.58 -6.51
N GLU A 85 10.10 2.82 -5.93
CA GLU A 85 10.99 1.76 -5.48
C GLU A 85 10.36 1.02 -4.31
N VAL A 86 10.26 -0.30 -4.40
CA VAL A 86 9.76 -1.20 -3.35
C VAL A 86 10.82 -2.15 -2.83
N HIS A 87 11.93 -2.25 -3.54
CA HIS A 87 13.08 -3.08 -3.25
C HIS A 87 14.31 -2.42 -3.89
N PRO A 88 15.54 -2.56 -3.36
CA PRO A 88 16.75 -1.93 -3.93
C PRO A 88 17.00 -2.22 -5.41
N ARG A 89 16.47 -3.32 -5.91
CA ARG A 89 16.58 -3.74 -7.32
C ARG A 89 15.22 -3.86 -8.01
N GLY A 90 14.14 -3.29 -7.45
CA GLY A 90 12.78 -3.42 -7.98
C GLY A 90 11.90 -2.22 -7.71
N ALA A 91 11.07 -1.90 -8.69
CA ALA A 91 10.11 -0.81 -8.63
C ALA A 91 8.69 -1.27 -9.03
N LEU A 92 7.71 -0.54 -8.56
CA LEU A 92 6.30 -0.76 -8.83
C LEU A 92 5.71 0.46 -9.52
N THR A 93 4.94 0.27 -10.60
CA THR A 93 4.11 1.35 -11.16
C THR A 93 2.76 1.39 -10.46
N ILE A 94 2.16 2.56 -10.44
CA ILE A 94 0.86 2.80 -9.80
C ILE A 94 -0.16 3.15 -10.88
N ALA A 95 -1.24 2.36 -10.98
CA ALA A 95 -2.46 2.71 -11.67
C ALA A 95 -3.63 2.43 -10.73
N GLY A 96 -4.59 3.36 -10.63
CA GLY A 96 -5.73 3.27 -9.72
C GLY A 96 -5.67 4.28 -8.57
N SER A 97 -6.15 3.90 -7.40
CA SER A 97 -6.16 4.77 -6.22
C SER A 97 -4.75 5.05 -5.71
N VAL A 98 -4.38 6.32 -5.62
CA VAL A 98 -3.07 6.75 -5.14
C VAL A 98 -2.87 6.41 -3.66
N SER A 99 -3.89 6.59 -2.83
CA SER A 99 -3.82 6.30 -1.39
C SER A 99 -3.67 4.80 -1.12
N ALA A 100 -4.44 3.96 -1.81
CA ALA A 100 -4.32 2.51 -1.72
C ALA A 100 -2.94 2.03 -2.21
N ALA A 101 -2.43 2.62 -3.29
CA ALA A 101 -1.12 2.32 -3.82
C ALA A 101 0.02 2.69 -2.85
N GLN A 102 -0.06 3.83 -2.18
CA GLN A 102 0.92 4.23 -1.17
C GLN A 102 0.94 3.28 0.03
N ASN A 103 -0.22 2.81 0.48
CA ASN A 103 -0.31 1.81 1.53
C ASN A 103 0.29 0.45 1.08
N LEU A 104 -0.01 0.02 -0.14
CA LEU A 104 0.59 -1.18 -0.73
C LEU A 104 2.12 -1.08 -0.77
N ILE A 105 2.66 0.06 -1.26
CA ILE A 105 4.09 0.31 -1.34
C ILE A 105 4.74 0.28 0.04
N SER A 106 4.14 0.94 1.03
CA SER A 106 4.64 0.96 2.40
C SER A 106 4.68 -0.44 3.00
N THR A 107 3.64 -1.24 2.75
CA THR A 107 3.57 -2.64 3.18
C THR A 107 4.65 -3.48 2.51
N LEU A 108 4.82 -3.35 1.19
CA LEU A 108 5.85 -4.07 0.44
C LEU A 108 7.26 -3.72 0.92
N LYS A 109 7.55 -2.44 1.14
CA LYS A 109 8.85 -2.00 1.69
C LYS A 109 9.12 -2.60 3.08
N ALA A 110 8.12 -2.65 3.94
CA ALA A 110 8.24 -3.25 5.27
C ALA A 110 8.49 -4.77 5.18
N GLU A 111 7.74 -5.47 4.35
CA GLU A 111 7.87 -6.92 4.18
C GLU A 111 9.20 -7.32 3.53
N THR A 112 9.67 -6.59 2.52
CA THR A 112 10.98 -6.84 1.90
C THR A 112 12.11 -6.62 2.89
N SER A 113 12.09 -5.52 3.64
CA SER A 113 13.10 -5.23 4.69
C SER A 113 13.09 -6.29 5.80
N LEU A 114 11.91 -6.74 6.21
CA LEU A 114 11.78 -7.81 7.19
C LEU A 114 12.32 -9.15 6.67
N TYR A 115 12.06 -9.46 5.41
CA TYR A 115 12.58 -10.66 4.75
C TYR A 115 14.11 -10.65 4.71
N GLU A 116 14.72 -9.54 4.27
CA GLU A 116 16.19 -9.36 4.25
C GLU A 116 16.78 -9.53 5.65
N THR A 117 16.19 -8.90 6.66
CA THR A 117 16.66 -8.99 8.05
C THR A 117 16.63 -10.42 8.56
N ARG A 118 15.58 -11.19 8.23
CA ARG A 118 15.41 -12.57 8.70
C ARG A 118 16.21 -13.59 7.90
N ARG A 119 16.39 -13.38 6.62
CA ARG A 119 16.99 -14.34 5.70
C ARG A 119 18.46 -14.03 5.35
N GLY A 120 18.89 -12.80 5.58
CA GLY A 120 20.24 -12.34 5.21
C GLY A 120 20.47 -12.28 3.70
N LYS A 121 19.38 -12.22 2.91
CA LYS A 121 19.42 -12.11 1.46
C LYS A 121 18.21 -11.38 0.92
N ASP A 122 18.35 -10.77 -0.25
CA ASP A 122 17.28 -10.09 -0.96
C ASP A 122 16.14 -11.04 -1.35
N MET A 123 14.93 -10.51 -1.41
CA MET A 123 13.78 -11.21 -1.96
C MET A 123 13.90 -11.27 -3.49
N SER A 124 13.62 -12.43 -4.09
CA SER A 124 13.59 -12.54 -5.56
C SER A 124 12.38 -11.77 -6.14
N MET A 125 12.49 -11.37 -7.42
CA MET A 125 11.39 -10.68 -8.09
C MET A 125 10.13 -11.55 -8.19
N GLU A 126 10.27 -12.86 -8.33
CA GLU A 126 9.14 -13.80 -8.31
C GLU A 126 8.46 -13.82 -6.94
N ALA A 127 9.22 -13.91 -5.85
CA ALA A 127 8.68 -13.88 -4.49
C ALA A 127 7.98 -12.54 -4.20
N LEU A 128 8.56 -11.42 -4.65
CA LEU A 128 7.98 -10.09 -4.50
C LEU A 128 6.68 -9.95 -5.31
N SER A 129 6.63 -10.49 -6.53
CA SER A 129 5.41 -10.51 -7.34
C SER A 129 4.30 -11.32 -6.70
N THR A 130 4.63 -12.47 -6.13
CA THR A 130 3.69 -13.33 -5.40
C THR A 130 3.15 -12.64 -4.16
N LEU A 131 4.02 -11.99 -3.38
CA LEU A 131 3.62 -11.20 -2.22
C LEU A 131 2.67 -10.06 -2.62
N THR A 132 3.02 -9.31 -3.66
CA THR A 132 2.18 -8.22 -4.19
C THR A 132 0.81 -8.74 -4.61
N GLY A 133 0.74 -9.84 -5.36
CA GLY A 133 -0.52 -10.47 -5.77
C GLY A 133 -1.36 -10.94 -4.58
N ASN A 134 -0.74 -11.49 -3.53
CA ASN A 134 -1.45 -11.88 -2.32
C ASN A 134 -2.04 -10.69 -1.58
N LEU A 135 -1.31 -9.58 -1.48
CA LEU A 135 -1.80 -8.34 -0.88
C LEU A 135 -2.96 -7.74 -1.69
N LEU A 136 -2.88 -7.73 -3.02
CA LEU A 136 -4.00 -7.27 -3.86
C LEU A 136 -5.26 -8.12 -3.65
N ARG A 137 -5.11 -9.44 -3.61
CA ARG A 137 -6.24 -10.38 -3.37
C ARG A 137 -6.80 -10.33 -1.96
N SER A 138 -6.08 -9.79 -0.98
CA SER A 138 -6.60 -9.61 0.38
C SER A 138 -7.80 -8.66 0.46
N GLY A 139 -8.10 -7.94 -0.64
CA GLY A 139 -9.24 -7.04 -0.76
C GLY A 139 -8.96 -5.61 -0.30
N ALA A 140 -7.83 -5.35 0.36
CA ALA A 140 -7.45 -4.00 0.78
C ALA A 140 -6.94 -3.12 -0.37
N PHE A 141 -6.42 -3.74 -1.44
CA PHE A 141 -5.74 -3.06 -2.54
C PHE A 141 -6.30 -3.39 -3.93
N TYR A 142 -7.51 -3.92 -4.02
CA TYR A 142 -8.11 -4.41 -5.28
C TYR A 142 -8.27 -3.31 -6.37
N ILE A 143 -8.25 -2.04 -5.97
CA ILE A 143 -8.35 -0.88 -6.87
C ILE A 143 -7.00 -0.40 -7.43
N VAL A 144 -5.93 -1.17 -7.22
CA VAL A 144 -4.58 -0.88 -7.71
C VAL A 144 -4.20 -1.93 -8.76
N GLN A 145 -3.70 -1.47 -9.90
CA GLN A 145 -3.19 -2.30 -10.98
C GLN A 145 -1.70 -1.97 -11.20
N PRO A 146 -0.79 -2.66 -10.52
CA PRO A 146 0.62 -2.39 -10.63
C PRO A 146 1.31 -3.22 -11.72
N ILE A 147 2.39 -2.67 -12.26
CA ILE A 147 3.45 -3.43 -12.91
C ILE A 147 4.64 -3.44 -11.98
N LEU A 148 5.13 -4.61 -11.62
CA LEU A 148 6.36 -4.81 -10.88
C LEU A 148 7.48 -5.11 -11.87
N GLY A 149 8.59 -4.40 -11.77
CA GLY A 149 9.78 -4.66 -12.57
C GLY A 149 11.04 -4.56 -11.74
N GLY A 150 12.02 -5.38 -12.05
CA GLY A 150 13.28 -5.37 -11.35
C GLY A 150 14.26 -6.44 -11.84
N VAL A 151 15.38 -6.54 -11.13
CA VAL A 151 16.46 -7.46 -11.44
C VAL A 151 16.82 -8.24 -10.19
N ASP A 152 17.00 -9.53 -10.32
CA ASP A 152 17.54 -10.41 -9.27
C ASP A 152 18.69 -11.28 -9.83
N ASP A 153 19.06 -12.32 -9.11
CA ASP A 153 20.17 -13.19 -9.52
C ASP A 153 19.82 -14.06 -10.75
N GLU A 154 18.54 -14.16 -11.10
CA GLU A 154 18.04 -14.87 -12.29
C GLU A 154 17.91 -13.91 -13.49
N GLY A 155 18.08 -12.61 -13.31
CA GLY A 155 18.06 -11.60 -14.36
C GLY A 155 16.95 -10.57 -14.22
N ALA A 156 16.53 -10.00 -15.35
CA ALA A 156 15.50 -8.97 -15.40
C ALA A 156 14.09 -9.58 -15.49
N HIS A 157 13.15 -9.04 -14.72
CA HIS A 157 11.77 -9.53 -14.64
C HIS A 157 10.78 -8.37 -14.71
N ILE A 158 9.64 -8.61 -15.35
CA ILE A 158 8.47 -7.74 -15.34
C ILE A 158 7.23 -8.60 -15.10
N TYR A 159 6.39 -8.17 -14.15
CA TYR A 159 5.13 -8.81 -13.82
C TYR A 159 4.00 -7.78 -13.88
N SER A 160 2.96 -8.05 -14.64
CA SER A 160 1.67 -7.36 -14.51
C SER A 160 0.85 -8.11 -13.47
N ILE A 161 0.43 -7.42 -12.44
CA ILE A 161 -0.21 -8.04 -11.28
C ILE A 161 -1.61 -7.46 -11.13
N ASP A 162 -2.60 -8.33 -11.00
CA ASP A 162 -3.99 -7.98 -10.75
C ASP A 162 -4.54 -8.74 -9.54
N ALA A 163 -5.73 -8.35 -9.12
CA ALA A 163 -6.42 -8.96 -7.99
C ALA A 163 -7.31 -10.16 -8.38
N LEU A 164 -7.38 -10.51 -9.67
CA LEU A 164 -8.24 -11.56 -10.21
C LEU A 164 -7.58 -12.95 -10.20
#